data_d30e43f6d4b0b6347586b666bb922a69
#
_entry.id   d30e43f6d4b0b6347586b666bb922a69
#
_cell.length_a   1.000
_cell.length_b   1.000
_cell.length_c   1.000
_cell.angle_alpha   90.00
_cell.angle_beta   90.00
_cell.angle_gamma   90.00
#
_symmetry.space_group_name_H-M   'P 1'
#
loop_
_entity.id
_entity.type
_entity.pdbx_description
1 polymer ?
#
loop_
_entity_poly.entity_id
_entity_poly.type
_entity_poly.pdbx_seq_one_letter_code
_entity_poly.pdbx_strand_id
1 'polypeptide(L)'
;MKTPRLIRYNQFAVTVLCLGALLGAMSAAKAEVSDPVARKTVGVAMNGVSTNVIAATAAKELEAKWGIQITALRISAAGNVIDFRYRVTDSDKASALGNSKLKPALIDKATGKSLFVPNTKAGQMRSTGQKLAAGKTYTALFTNPGKLVKSGSKVTIVIGDFRAEDLTVGE
;
A
#
# COMPACT_ATOMS: atom_id res chain seq x y z
N MET A 1 -50.53 3.44 1.78
CA MET A 1 -50.15 4.44 2.79
C MET A 1 -49.08 3.82 3.69
N LYS A 2 -47.83 4.18 3.46
CA LYS A 2 -46.68 3.75 4.30
C LYS A 2 -45.89 5.00 4.70
N THR A 3 -45.88 5.27 5.99
CA THR A 3 -45.22 6.41 6.63
C THR A 3 -43.71 6.25 6.65
N PRO A 4 -42.92 7.31 6.43
CA PRO A 4 -41.46 7.24 6.55
C PRO A 4 -41.00 7.39 8.02
N ARG A 5 -40.02 6.55 8.41
CA ARG A 5 -39.35 6.62 9.70
C ARG A 5 -38.35 7.78 9.72
N LEU A 6 -38.58 8.70 10.64
CA LEU A 6 -37.66 9.78 10.99
C LEU A 6 -36.42 9.24 11.71
N ILE A 7 -35.26 9.53 11.15
CA ILE A 7 -33.96 9.29 11.79
C ILE A 7 -33.71 10.44 12.77
N ARG A 8 -33.63 10.13 14.07
CA ARG A 8 -33.30 11.08 15.12
C ARG A 8 -31.81 11.39 15.10
N TYR A 9 -31.49 12.61 14.82
CA TYR A 9 -30.16 13.19 15.00
C TYR A 9 -29.93 13.49 16.50
N ASN A 10 -28.91 12.87 17.09
CA ASN A 10 -28.58 13.12 18.50
C ASN A 10 -27.49 14.19 18.55
N GLN A 11 -27.87 15.39 18.92
CA GLN A 11 -26.98 16.52 19.17
C GLN A 11 -26.44 16.43 20.62
N PHE A 12 -25.16 16.10 20.75
CA PHE A 12 -24.47 16.33 22.03
C PHE A 12 -23.76 17.69 21.95
N ALA A 13 -24.40 18.65 22.59
CA ALA A 13 -23.77 19.91 22.93
C ALA A 13 -22.87 19.69 24.15
N VAL A 14 -21.59 19.95 24.05
CA VAL A 14 -20.68 20.06 25.19
C VAL A 14 -20.23 21.50 25.30
N THR A 15 -20.85 22.20 26.26
CA THR A 15 -20.44 23.50 26.75
C THR A 15 -19.33 23.28 27.77
N VAL A 16 -18.15 23.81 27.54
CA VAL A 16 -17.14 23.96 28.62
C VAL A 16 -16.72 25.42 28.69
N LEU A 17 -17.24 26.03 29.73
CA LEU A 17 -16.85 27.34 30.26
C LEU A 17 -15.77 27.09 31.32
N CYS A 18 -14.57 27.64 31.20
CA CYS A 18 -13.71 27.90 32.35
C CYS A 18 -12.82 29.10 32.10
N LEU A 19 -13.21 30.12 32.82
CA LEU A 19 -12.51 31.39 33.11
C LEU A 19 -11.46 31.13 34.19
N GLY A 20 -10.25 31.67 34.05
CA GLY A 20 -9.23 31.60 35.11
C GLY A 20 -7.95 32.34 34.72
N ALA A 21 -7.94 33.64 34.94
CA ALA A 21 -6.74 34.46 34.92
C ALA A 21 -5.95 34.27 36.24
N LEU A 22 -4.61 34.15 36.13
CA LEU A 22 -3.72 34.75 37.16
C LEU A 22 -2.32 34.98 36.55
N LEU A 23 -1.86 36.21 36.78
CA LEU A 23 -0.51 36.70 36.49
C LEU A 23 0.54 36.00 37.37
N GLY A 24 1.72 35.79 36.82
CA GLY A 24 2.89 35.37 37.60
C GLY A 24 4.17 35.61 36.80
N ALA A 25 4.97 36.55 37.28
CA ALA A 25 6.12 37.20 36.68
C ALA A 25 7.36 36.31 36.43
N MET A 26 8.11 36.74 35.42
CA MET A 26 9.58 36.78 35.28
C MET A 26 10.43 35.68 35.95
N SER A 27 11.20 34.92 35.15
CA SER A 27 12.65 34.89 35.34
C SER A 27 13.31 34.38 34.05
N ALA A 28 14.25 35.17 33.58
CA ALA A 28 15.17 34.82 32.52
C ALA A 28 16.25 33.89 33.08
N ALA A 29 16.43 32.74 32.45
CA ALA A 29 17.67 31.97 32.55
C ALA A 29 18.03 31.45 31.16
N LYS A 30 19.12 31.95 30.70
CA LYS A 30 19.98 31.68 29.59
C LYS A 30 20.64 30.32 29.78
N ALA A 31 21.09 29.75 28.66
CA ALA A 31 21.91 28.56 28.46
C ALA A 31 21.11 27.26 28.27
N GLU A 32 21.42 26.39 27.40
CA GLU A 32 22.62 26.08 26.62
C GLU A 32 22.20 24.99 25.61
N VAL A 33 22.70 25.16 24.46
CA VAL A 33 22.95 24.14 23.43
C VAL A 33 23.40 22.82 24.05
N SER A 34 22.70 21.75 23.78
CA SER A 34 23.29 20.42 23.80
C SER A 34 22.48 19.47 22.94
N ASP A 35 23.01 19.22 21.82
CA ASP A 35 23.23 17.98 21.10
C ASP A 35 22.07 17.13 20.63
N PRO A 36 22.19 16.71 19.38
CA PRO A 36 21.28 15.78 18.73
C PRO A 36 21.52 14.38 19.30
N VAL A 37 20.59 13.92 20.10
CA VAL A 37 20.54 12.49 20.41
C VAL A 37 20.44 11.72 19.12
N ALA A 38 21.57 11.13 18.78
CA ALA A 38 21.70 10.13 17.73
C ALA A 38 20.51 9.18 17.79
N ARG A 39 19.64 9.25 16.79
CA ARG A 39 18.71 8.18 16.50
C ARG A 39 19.55 6.97 16.15
N LYS A 40 19.74 6.12 17.12
CA LYS A 40 20.24 4.78 16.95
C LYS A 40 19.24 4.04 16.05
N THR A 41 19.45 4.13 14.75
CA THR A 41 18.82 3.24 13.79
C THR A 41 19.34 1.85 14.12
N VAL A 42 18.52 1.09 14.82
CA VAL A 42 18.73 -0.35 14.94
C VAL A 42 18.47 -0.89 13.53
N GLY A 43 19.55 -1.03 12.78
CA GLY A 43 19.54 -1.72 11.50
C GLY A 43 19.25 -3.19 11.76
N VAL A 44 17.99 -3.56 11.72
CA VAL A 44 17.61 -4.95 11.49
C VAL A 44 17.86 -5.19 10.01
N ALA A 45 18.99 -5.77 9.68
CA ALA A 45 19.28 -6.32 8.38
C ALA A 45 18.31 -7.48 8.13
N MET A 46 17.16 -7.18 7.56
CA MET A 46 16.24 -8.15 6.99
C MET A 46 16.57 -8.29 5.52
N ASN A 47 17.03 -9.46 5.16
CA ASN A 47 17.38 -9.90 3.81
C ASN A 47 16.41 -9.34 2.75
N GLY A 48 16.90 -8.43 1.89
CA GLY A 48 16.40 -8.22 0.53
C GLY A 48 14.96 -7.72 0.32
N VAL A 49 14.28 -7.21 1.34
CA VAL A 49 12.95 -6.61 1.17
C VAL A 49 13.15 -5.14 0.86
N SER A 50 12.79 -4.75 -0.35
CA SER A 50 12.74 -3.35 -0.78
C SER A 50 11.70 -2.62 0.08
N THR A 51 12.12 -2.01 1.18
CA THR A 51 11.30 -1.51 2.29
C THR A 51 10.47 -0.25 1.94
N ASN A 52 10.49 0.20 0.68
CA ASN A 52 9.87 1.47 0.26
C ASN A 52 8.64 1.32 -0.65
N VAL A 53 8.07 0.12 -0.76
CA VAL A 53 6.96 -0.10 -1.71
C VAL A 53 5.67 0.57 -1.24
N ILE A 54 5.38 0.49 0.05
CA ILE A 54 4.17 1.08 0.67
C ILE A 54 4.44 1.57 2.08
N ALA A 55 3.62 2.53 2.54
CA ALA A 55 3.62 2.93 3.94
C ALA A 55 3.20 1.75 4.85
N ALA A 56 3.76 1.66 6.06
CA ALA A 56 3.50 0.55 6.98
C ALA A 56 2.01 0.38 7.33
N THR A 57 1.25 1.46 7.38
CA THR A 57 -0.20 1.44 7.64
C THR A 57 -0.94 0.77 6.48
N ALA A 58 -0.67 1.20 5.23
CA ALA A 58 -1.28 0.61 4.05
C ALA A 58 -0.91 -0.87 3.86
N ALA A 59 0.32 -1.27 4.26
CA ALA A 59 0.72 -2.67 4.26
C ALA A 59 -0.13 -3.53 5.20
N LYS A 60 -0.41 -3.05 6.41
CA LYS A 60 -1.27 -3.73 7.39
C LYS A 60 -2.72 -3.83 6.92
N GLU A 61 -3.24 -2.77 6.30
CA GLU A 61 -4.60 -2.77 5.74
C GLU A 61 -4.74 -3.77 4.59
N LEU A 62 -3.77 -3.86 3.70
CA LEU A 62 -3.75 -4.84 2.62
C LEU A 62 -3.70 -6.27 3.16
N GLU A 63 -2.88 -6.52 4.18
CA GLU A 63 -2.81 -7.82 4.84
C GLU A 63 -4.12 -8.18 5.54
N ALA A 64 -4.69 -7.27 6.31
CA ALA A 64 -5.94 -7.50 7.04
C ALA A 64 -7.13 -7.77 6.10
N LYS A 65 -7.24 -7.02 4.99
CA LYS A 65 -8.34 -7.10 4.03
C LYS A 65 -8.16 -8.24 3.02
N TRP A 66 -6.95 -8.42 2.50
CA TRP A 66 -6.69 -9.29 1.35
C TRP A 66 -5.79 -10.49 1.67
N GLY A 67 -5.27 -10.59 2.89
CA GLY A 67 -4.40 -11.69 3.31
C GLY A 67 -3.10 -11.79 2.52
N ILE A 68 -2.54 -10.64 2.11
CA ILE A 68 -1.28 -10.60 1.38
C ILE A 68 -0.34 -9.51 1.92
N GLN A 69 0.96 -9.76 1.76
CA GLN A 69 2.04 -8.80 1.96
C GLN A 69 2.74 -8.56 0.62
N ILE A 70 2.87 -7.32 0.19
CA ILE A 70 3.65 -6.98 -1.00
C ILE A 70 5.13 -7.08 -0.64
N THR A 71 5.85 -7.95 -1.36
CA THR A 71 7.27 -8.22 -1.11
C THR A 71 8.19 -7.50 -2.07
N ALA A 72 7.73 -7.23 -3.30
CA ALA A 72 8.48 -6.43 -4.27
C ALA A 72 7.54 -5.80 -5.31
N LEU A 73 7.92 -4.62 -5.75
CA LEU A 73 7.39 -3.96 -6.95
C LEU A 73 8.55 -3.21 -7.59
N ARG A 74 9.07 -3.73 -8.69
CA ARG A 74 10.32 -3.24 -9.26
C ARG A 74 10.36 -3.32 -10.78
N ILE A 75 11.24 -2.51 -11.35
CA ILE A 75 11.57 -2.57 -12.77
C ILE A 75 12.37 -3.84 -13.06
N SER A 76 12.08 -4.48 -14.18
CA SER A 76 12.76 -5.68 -14.65
C SER A 76 12.91 -5.64 -16.18
N ALA A 77 13.67 -6.60 -16.73
CA ALA A 77 13.89 -6.75 -18.17
C ALA A 77 14.32 -5.41 -18.84
N ALA A 78 15.33 -4.76 -18.27
CA ALA A 78 15.86 -3.48 -18.77
C ALA A 78 14.79 -2.38 -18.92
N GLY A 79 13.80 -2.36 -18.05
CA GLY A 79 12.73 -1.36 -18.03
C GLY A 79 11.46 -1.75 -18.77
N ASN A 80 11.41 -2.89 -19.44
CA ASN A 80 10.27 -3.31 -20.27
C ASN A 80 9.18 -4.05 -19.50
N VAL A 81 9.48 -4.48 -18.26
CA VAL A 81 8.58 -5.25 -17.40
C VAL A 81 8.59 -4.67 -15.99
N ILE A 82 7.45 -4.69 -15.32
CA ILE A 82 7.33 -4.40 -13.89
C ILE A 82 7.00 -5.72 -13.20
N ASP A 83 7.87 -6.14 -12.27
CA ASP A 83 7.77 -7.36 -11.48
C ASP A 83 7.07 -7.02 -10.17
N PHE A 84 5.85 -7.49 -10.01
CA PHE A 84 5.06 -7.39 -8.78
C PHE A 84 5.05 -8.72 -8.06
N ARG A 85 5.49 -8.74 -6.80
CA ARG A 85 5.50 -9.93 -5.96
C ARG A 85 4.77 -9.70 -4.67
N TYR A 86 4.01 -10.70 -4.27
CA TYR A 86 3.29 -10.69 -3.00
C TYR A 86 3.35 -12.06 -2.34
N ARG A 87 3.45 -12.07 -1.03
CA ARG A 87 3.35 -13.27 -0.19
C ARG A 87 1.93 -13.37 0.34
N VAL A 88 1.35 -14.56 0.28
CA VAL A 88 0.03 -14.84 0.85
C VAL A 88 0.18 -15.15 2.33
N THR A 89 -0.58 -14.44 3.17
CA THR A 89 -0.67 -14.68 4.62
C THR A 89 -1.97 -15.42 4.97
N ASP A 90 -3.04 -15.18 4.21
CA ASP A 90 -4.35 -15.84 4.36
C ASP A 90 -4.86 -16.30 2.99
N SER A 91 -4.98 -17.63 2.82
CA SER A 91 -5.38 -18.23 1.53
C SER A 91 -6.81 -17.91 1.12
N ASP A 92 -7.72 -17.79 2.06
CA ASP A 92 -9.14 -17.59 1.76
C ASP A 92 -9.39 -16.15 1.32
N LYS A 93 -8.80 -15.18 2.01
CA LYS A 93 -8.83 -13.77 1.63
C LYS A 93 -8.13 -13.52 0.29
N ALA A 94 -7.01 -14.19 0.04
CA ALA A 94 -6.23 -14.03 -1.18
C ALA A 94 -6.80 -14.77 -2.40
N SER A 95 -7.84 -15.59 -2.23
CA SER A 95 -8.39 -16.48 -3.28
C SER A 95 -8.75 -15.74 -4.58
N ALA A 96 -9.28 -14.52 -4.46
CA ALA A 96 -9.63 -13.67 -5.61
C ALA A 96 -8.42 -13.37 -6.51
N LEU A 97 -7.22 -13.19 -5.92
CA LEU A 97 -6.01 -12.86 -6.68
C LEU A 97 -5.53 -14.03 -7.57
N GLY A 98 -5.88 -15.27 -7.21
CA GLY A 98 -5.57 -16.48 -8.00
C GLY A 98 -6.51 -16.74 -9.18
N ASN A 99 -7.60 -16.02 -9.30
CA ASN A 99 -8.60 -16.23 -10.35
C ASN A 99 -8.07 -15.84 -11.73
N SER A 100 -7.88 -16.84 -12.61
CA SER A 100 -7.34 -16.65 -13.97
C SER A 100 -8.23 -15.82 -14.89
N LYS A 101 -9.51 -15.68 -14.58
CA LYS A 101 -10.46 -14.88 -15.38
C LYS A 101 -10.29 -13.37 -15.16
N LEU A 102 -9.72 -12.98 -14.02
CA LEU A 102 -9.46 -11.56 -13.73
C LEU A 102 -8.23 -11.08 -14.51
N LYS A 103 -8.31 -9.87 -15.02
CA LYS A 103 -7.21 -9.20 -15.74
C LYS A 103 -6.55 -8.18 -14.83
N PRO A 104 -5.34 -8.45 -14.32
CA PRO A 104 -4.62 -7.46 -13.53
C PRO A 104 -4.25 -6.24 -14.36
N ALA A 105 -4.40 -5.07 -13.76
CA ALA A 105 -3.97 -3.80 -14.32
C ALA A 105 -3.07 -3.07 -13.31
N LEU A 106 -2.03 -2.44 -13.81
CA LEU A 106 -1.20 -1.49 -13.09
C LEU A 106 -1.43 -0.11 -13.70
N ILE A 107 -1.90 0.82 -12.88
CA ILE A 107 -2.25 2.17 -13.31
C ILE A 107 -1.15 3.11 -12.84
N ASP A 108 -0.49 3.79 -13.79
CA ASP A 108 0.47 4.84 -13.49
C ASP A 108 -0.28 6.10 -13.04
N LYS A 109 0.01 6.59 -11.84
CA LYS A 109 -0.70 7.76 -11.27
C LYS A 109 -0.37 9.06 -11.99
N ALA A 110 0.80 9.18 -12.58
CA ALA A 110 1.23 10.39 -13.25
C ALA A 110 0.51 10.61 -14.59
N THR A 111 0.28 9.52 -15.33
CA THR A 111 -0.31 9.58 -16.68
C THR A 111 -1.71 9.01 -16.77
N GLY A 112 -2.17 8.30 -15.75
CA GLY A 112 -3.44 7.56 -15.75
C GLY A 112 -3.45 6.34 -16.67
N LYS A 113 -2.35 6.00 -17.33
CA LYS A 113 -2.28 4.87 -18.25
C LYS A 113 -2.25 3.54 -17.50
N SER A 114 -2.92 2.55 -18.08
CA SER A 114 -2.98 1.20 -17.55
C SER A 114 -2.03 0.27 -18.28
N LEU A 115 -1.23 -0.46 -17.53
CA LEU A 115 -0.33 -1.52 -18.00
C LEU A 115 -0.93 -2.87 -17.61
N PHE A 116 -0.82 -3.86 -18.47
CA PHE A 116 -1.47 -5.15 -18.28
C PHE A 116 -0.45 -6.30 -18.22
N VAL A 117 -0.89 -7.39 -17.60
CA VAL A 117 -0.16 -8.66 -17.64
C VAL A 117 -0.36 -9.28 -19.03
N PRO A 118 0.72 -9.59 -19.76
CA PRO A 118 0.59 -10.19 -21.09
C PRO A 118 0.01 -11.61 -20.99
N ASN A 119 -0.84 -11.93 -21.96
CA ASN A 119 -1.34 -13.29 -22.16
C ASN A 119 -0.53 -13.94 -23.29
N THR A 120 0.15 -15.02 -22.97
CA THR A 120 0.98 -15.77 -23.93
C THR A 120 0.33 -17.10 -24.30
N LYS A 121 0.91 -17.84 -25.21
CA LYS A 121 0.46 -19.21 -25.54
C LYS A 121 0.49 -20.14 -24.31
N ALA A 122 1.37 -19.86 -23.34
CA ALA A 122 1.47 -20.60 -22.08
C ALA A 122 0.52 -20.07 -20.99
N GLY A 123 -0.27 -19.04 -21.27
CA GLY A 123 -1.17 -18.36 -20.33
C GLY A 123 -0.70 -16.98 -19.91
N GLN A 124 -1.36 -16.43 -18.89
CA GLN A 124 -1.02 -15.12 -18.33
C GLN A 124 0.35 -15.17 -17.61
N MET A 125 1.17 -14.15 -17.78
CA MET A 125 2.45 -14.03 -17.09
C MET A 125 2.27 -13.62 -15.61
N ARG A 126 1.49 -14.42 -14.90
CA ARG A 126 1.28 -14.32 -13.44
C ARG A 126 0.94 -15.70 -12.87
N SER A 127 1.12 -15.84 -11.58
CA SER A 127 0.69 -17.07 -10.87
C SER A 127 -0.84 -17.13 -10.81
N THR A 128 -1.44 -18.08 -11.51
CA THR A 128 -2.90 -18.27 -11.58
C THR A 128 -3.28 -19.74 -11.61
N GLY A 129 -4.58 -20.04 -11.50
CA GLY A 129 -5.13 -21.37 -11.74
C GLY A 129 -4.98 -22.34 -10.58
N GLN A 130 -4.41 -21.94 -9.46
CA GLN A 130 -4.27 -22.74 -8.25
C GLN A 130 -4.83 -21.99 -7.05
N LYS A 131 -5.31 -22.73 -6.04
CA LYS A 131 -5.60 -22.13 -4.73
C LYS A 131 -4.29 -21.56 -4.19
N LEU A 132 -4.28 -20.25 -3.93
CA LEU A 132 -3.13 -19.59 -3.35
C LEU A 132 -2.87 -20.12 -1.94
N ALA A 133 -1.66 -20.60 -1.68
CA ALA A 133 -1.28 -21.17 -0.40
C ALA A 133 -0.64 -20.14 0.52
N ALA A 134 -1.04 -20.11 1.78
CA ALA A 134 -0.41 -19.26 2.79
C ALA A 134 1.09 -19.56 2.92
N GLY A 135 1.88 -18.53 3.17
CA GLY A 135 3.34 -18.61 3.27
C GLY A 135 4.08 -18.60 1.92
N LYS A 136 3.40 -18.78 0.78
CA LYS A 136 4.03 -18.77 -0.55
C LYS A 136 4.02 -17.38 -1.18
N THR A 137 5.03 -17.13 -2.01
CA THR A 137 5.16 -15.90 -2.80
C THR A 137 4.70 -16.15 -4.23
N TYR A 138 3.93 -15.20 -4.75
CA TYR A 138 3.35 -15.21 -6.10
C TYR A 138 3.79 -13.97 -6.86
N THR A 139 3.76 -14.08 -8.20
CA THR A 139 4.27 -13.02 -9.09
C THR A 139 3.23 -12.64 -10.14
N ALA A 140 3.22 -11.37 -10.50
CA ALA A 140 2.55 -10.87 -11.70
C ALA A 140 3.51 -9.91 -12.44
N LEU A 141 3.69 -10.14 -13.73
CA LEU A 141 4.58 -9.36 -14.59
C LEU A 141 3.74 -8.44 -15.49
N PHE A 142 3.88 -7.13 -15.34
CA PHE A 142 3.20 -6.16 -16.19
C PHE A 142 4.14 -5.69 -17.30
N THR A 143 3.62 -5.58 -18.53
CA THR A 143 4.38 -4.94 -19.62
C THR A 143 4.52 -3.46 -19.37
N ASN A 144 5.69 -2.91 -19.69
CA ASN A 144 5.99 -1.48 -19.56
C ASN A 144 6.44 -0.90 -20.92
N PRO A 145 5.51 -0.77 -21.88
CA PRO A 145 5.83 -0.27 -23.20
C PRO A 145 6.35 1.17 -23.15
N GLY A 146 7.42 1.42 -23.88
CA GLY A 146 8.05 2.73 -23.90
C GLY A 146 8.68 3.14 -22.57
N LYS A 147 8.86 2.20 -21.63
CA LYS A 147 9.40 2.47 -20.29
C LYS A 147 8.67 3.61 -19.57
N LEU A 148 7.34 3.59 -19.69
CA LEU A 148 6.46 4.62 -19.17
C LEU A 148 6.63 4.80 -17.66
N VAL A 149 6.58 3.68 -16.93
CA VAL A 149 6.79 3.63 -15.49
C VAL A 149 8.29 3.45 -15.22
N LYS A 150 8.83 4.27 -14.34
CA LYS A 150 10.24 4.27 -13.93
C LYS A 150 10.37 4.00 -12.44
N SER A 151 11.59 3.74 -11.98
CA SER A 151 11.88 3.73 -10.55
C SER A 151 11.45 5.04 -9.90
N GLY A 152 10.79 4.97 -8.74
CA GLY A 152 10.18 6.10 -8.06
C GLY A 152 8.76 6.45 -8.51
N SER A 153 8.25 5.91 -9.63
CA SER A 153 6.87 6.14 -10.06
C SER A 153 5.86 5.63 -9.03
N LYS A 154 4.77 6.38 -8.86
CA LYS A 154 3.62 5.96 -8.04
C LYS A 154 2.57 5.26 -8.90
N VAL A 155 2.19 4.06 -8.49
CA VAL A 155 1.24 3.24 -9.24
C VAL A 155 0.16 2.67 -8.33
N THR A 156 -0.95 2.25 -8.95
CA THR A 156 -2.04 1.50 -8.31
C THR A 156 -2.16 0.15 -9.01
N ILE A 157 -2.21 -0.94 -8.26
CA ILE A 157 -2.46 -2.29 -8.80
C ILE A 157 -3.90 -2.69 -8.52
N VAL A 158 -4.58 -3.19 -9.57
CA VAL A 158 -5.98 -3.62 -9.53
C VAL A 158 -6.09 -5.05 -10.05
N ILE A 159 -6.75 -5.94 -9.31
CA ILE A 159 -7.04 -7.33 -9.72
C ILE A 159 -8.48 -7.66 -9.27
N GLY A 160 -9.46 -7.47 -10.15
CA GLY A 160 -10.87 -7.52 -9.73
C GLY A 160 -11.16 -6.46 -8.67
N ASP A 161 -11.65 -6.90 -7.49
CA ASP A 161 -11.93 -6.00 -6.37
C ASP A 161 -10.69 -5.63 -5.54
N PHE A 162 -9.58 -6.37 -5.73
CA PHE A 162 -8.32 -6.03 -5.07
C PHE A 162 -7.77 -4.72 -5.64
N ARG A 163 -7.41 -3.82 -4.74
CA ARG A 163 -6.81 -2.53 -5.07
C ARG A 163 -5.72 -2.17 -4.07
N ALA A 164 -4.52 -1.94 -4.56
CA ALA A 164 -3.38 -1.44 -3.80
C ALA A 164 -2.90 -0.13 -4.40
N GLU A 165 -3.06 0.95 -3.64
CA GLU A 165 -2.77 2.32 -4.10
C GLU A 165 -1.42 2.83 -3.58
N ASP A 166 -0.92 3.89 -4.21
CA ASP A 166 0.26 4.63 -3.81
C ASP A 166 1.54 3.79 -3.66
N LEU A 167 1.60 2.69 -4.40
CA LEU A 167 2.78 1.86 -4.44
C LEU A 167 3.93 2.58 -5.15
N THR A 168 5.13 2.54 -4.59
CA THR A 168 6.34 3.08 -5.23
C THR A 168 7.08 1.97 -5.94
N VAL A 169 7.39 2.18 -7.21
CA VAL A 169 8.17 1.23 -8.01
C VAL A 169 9.65 1.39 -7.67
N GLY A 170 10.29 0.28 -7.28
CA GLY A 170 11.73 0.19 -7.03
C GLY A 170 12.55 -0.17 -8.27
N GLU A 171 13.85 -0.30 -8.08
CA GLU A 171 14.79 -0.83 -9.08
C GLU A 171 14.81 -2.35 -9.11
#